data_c6abdaba50d489db6b115e1bcd80cdfd
#
_entry.id   c6abdaba50d489db6b115e1bcd80cdfd
#
_cell.length_a   1.000
_cell.length_b   1.000
_cell.length_c   1.000
_cell.angle_alpha   90.00
_cell.angle_beta   90.00
_cell.angle_gamma   90.00
#
_symmetry.space_group_name_H-M   'P 1'
#
loop_
_entity.id
_entity.type
_entity.pdbx_description
1 polymer ?
#
loop_
_entity_poly.entity_id
_entity_poly.type
_entity_poly.pdbx_seq_one_letter_code
_entity_poly.pdbx_strand_id
1 'polypeptide(L)' 'MDEARVMPKDEVKRVLERAGLHHDLISEVLAELPDPVDVDRDAAVLDRHGITRSHLTNMMGGSP' A
#
# COMPACT_ATOMS: atom_id res chain seq x y z
N MET A 1 12.98 -11.14 -10.89
CA MET A 1 12.47 -10.95 -10.69
C MET A 1 11.68 -10.39 -9.77
N ASP A 2 11.51 -9.51 -9.42
CA ASP A 2 10.91 -9.05 -8.49
C ASP A 2 10.05 -8.01 -8.78
N GLU A 3 9.57 -7.82 -9.92
CA GLU A 3 8.67 -6.85 -10.26
C GLU A 3 7.41 -7.05 -9.51
N ALA A 4 7.23 -8.03 -8.85
CA ALA A 4 5.98 -8.26 -8.20
C ALA A 4 5.65 -7.29 -7.12
N ARG A 5 6.57 -6.47 -6.72
CA ARG A 5 6.29 -5.55 -5.67
C ARG A 5 5.68 -4.27 -6.14
N VAL A 6 5.47 -4.12 -7.41
CA VAL A 6 4.91 -2.89 -7.96
C VAL A 6 3.43 -3.08 -8.19
N MET A 7 2.61 -2.13 -7.77
CA MET A 7 1.18 -2.23 -7.96
C MET A 7 0.59 -0.87 -8.26
N PRO A 8 -0.50 -0.81 -9.00
CA PRO A 8 -1.13 0.47 -9.32
C PRO A 8 -1.73 1.12 -8.09
N LYS A 9 -1.82 2.42 -8.12
CA LYS A 9 -2.42 3.14 -7.00
C LYS A 9 -3.83 2.69 -6.71
N ASP A 10 -4.60 2.35 -7.73
CA ASP A 10 -5.96 1.88 -7.54
C ASP A 10 -6.00 0.64 -6.67
N GLU A 11 -5.04 -0.23 -6.88
CA GLU A 11 -4.98 -1.44 -6.11
C GLU A 11 -4.60 -1.13 -4.68
N VAL A 12 -3.65 -0.25 -4.48
CA VAL A 12 -3.24 0.16 -3.15
C VAL A 12 -4.43 0.75 -2.42
N LYS A 13 -5.20 1.58 -3.12
CA LYS A 13 -6.37 2.18 -2.51
C LYS A 13 -7.35 1.12 -2.02
N ARG A 14 -7.59 0.11 -2.84
CA ARG A 14 -8.49 -0.96 -2.46
C ARG A 14 -8.01 -1.72 -1.25
N VAL A 15 -6.71 -1.98 -1.21
CA VAL A 15 -6.12 -2.69 -0.09
C VAL A 15 -6.30 -1.89 1.19
N LEU A 16 -6.04 -0.59 1.13
CA LEU A 16 -6.17 0.25 2.30
C LEU A 16 -7.61 0.38 2.75
N GLU A 17 -8.52 0.43 1.80
CA GLU A 17 -9.95 0.47 2.15
C GLU A 17 -10.36 -0.81 2.85
N ARG A 18 -9.86 -1.93 2.36
CA ARG A 18 -10.19 -3.18 2.95
C ARG A 18 -9.63 -3.29 4.35
N ALA A 19 -8.53 -2.65 4.61
CA ALA A 19 -7.92 -2.65 5.92
C ALA A 19 -8.69 -1.76 6.90
N GLY A 20 -9.66 -1.01 6.42
CA GLY A 20 -10.46 -0.20 7.31
C GLY A 20 -9.91 1.18 7.58
N LEU A 21 -8.96 1.64 6.78
CA LEU A 21 -8.41 2.95 6.99
C LEU A 21 -9.38 4.03 6.53
N HIS A 22 -9.35 5.16 7.19
CA HIS A 22 -10.23 6.26 6.86
C HIS A 22 -9.84 6.81 5.49
N HIS A 23 -10.82 7.20 4.69
CA HIS A 23 -10.51 7.62 3.34
C HIS A 23 -9.67 8.88 3.27
N ASP A 24 -9.73 9.73 4.30
CA ASP A 24 -8.88 10.91 4.33
C ASP A 24 -7.42 10.50 4.44
N LEU A 25 -7.14 9.52 5.27
CA LEU A 25 -5.80 9.01 5.44
C LEU A 25 -5.35 8.33 4.14
N ILE A 26 -6.22 7.56 3.53
CA ILE A 26 -5.89 6.90 2.28
C ILE A 26 -5.52 7.94 1.23
N SER A 27 -6.27 9.00 1.13
CA SER A 27 -5.97 10.06 0.17
C SER A 27 -4.62 10.68 0.42
N GLU A 28 -4.29 10.92 1.67
CA GLU A 28 -3.01 11.50 2.01
C GLU A 28 -1.86 10.58 1.63
N VAL A 29 -2.03 9.30 1.93
CA VAL A 29 -0.99 8.33 1.62
C VAL A 29 -0.79 8.25 0.11
N LEU A 30 -1.89 8.14 -0.63
CA LEU A 30 -1.79 8.01 -2.07
C LEU A 30 -1.18 9.26 -2.71
N ALA A 31 -1.41 10.41 -2.12
CA ALA A 31 -0.85 11.64 -2.66
C ALA A 31 0.66 11.66 -2.55
N GLU A 32 1.21 10.92 -1.61
CA GLU A 32 2.65 10.88 -1.45
C GLU A 32 3.30 9.75 -2.22
N LEU A 33 2.52 8.90 -2.85
CA LEU A 33 3.07 7.76 -3.55
C LEU A 33 3.04 7.97 -5.06
N PRO A 34 4.01 7.45 -5.77
CA PRO A 34 4.01 7.54 -7.23
C PRO A 34 3.08 6.46 -7.79
N ASP A 35 2.80 6.53 -9.06
CA ASP A 35 1.99 5.55 -9.73
C ASP A 35 2.80 4.99 -10.88
N PRO A 36 3.16 3.72 -10.85
CA PRO A 36 2.71 2.72 -9.87
C PRO A 36 3.50 2.78 -8.57
N VAL A 37 2.98 2.16 -7.56
CA VAL A 37 3.59 2.16 -6.25
C VAL A 37 4.53 0.98 -6.14
N ASP A 38 5.75 1.24 -5.67
CA ASP A 38 6.69 0.15 -5.43
C ASP A 38 6.71 -0.07 -3.93
N VAL A 39 6.19 -1.17 -3.49
CA VAL A 39 6.02 -1.43 -2.07
C VAL A 39 7.34 -1.37 -1.31
N ASP A 40 8.41 -1.85 -1.94
CA ASP A 40 9.72 -1.81 -1.28
C ASP A 40 10.30 -0.41 -1.26
N ARG A 41 10.29 0.26 -2.41
CA ARG A 41 10.87 1.58 -2.48
C ARG A 41 10.10 2.59 -1.64
N ASP A 42 8.78 2.44 -1.64
CA ASP A 42 7.93 3.41 -0.96
C ASP A 42 7.54 2.96 0.46
N ALA A 43 8.22 1.96 0.97
CA ALA A 43 7.90 1.44 2.29
C ALA A 43 8.02 2.51 3.38
N ALA A 44 8.97 3.42 3.22
CA ALA A 44 9.18 4.46 4.23
C ALA A 44 7.96 5.37 4.33
N VAL A 45 7.35 5.67 3.19
CA VAL A 45 6.17 6.53 3.18
C VAL A 45 5.01 5.81 3.85
N LEU A 46 4.82 4.54 3.51
CA LEU A 46 3.76 3.77 4.10
C LEU A 46 3.95 3.62 5.61
N ASP A 47 5.18 3.38 6.01
CA ASP A 47 5.48 3.19 7.40
C ASP A 47 5.21 4.45 8.22
N ARG A 48 5.46 5.60 7.62
CA ARG A 48 5.21 6.85 8.29
C ARG A 48 3.74 6.99 8.64
N HIS A 49 2.86 6.38 7.88
CA HIS A 49 1.43 6.44 8.12
C HIS A 49 0.93 5.19 8.85
N GLY A 50 1.85 4.38 9.39
CA GLY A 50 1.44 3.22 10.14
C GLY A 50 1.06 2.01 9.31
N ILE A 51 1.39 2.00 8.04
CA ILE A 51 1.05 0.90 7.16
C ILE A 51 2.31 0.11 6.86
N THR A 52 2.44 -1.05 7.44
CA THR A 52 3.66 -1.83 7.24
C THR A 52 3.54 -2.70 6.02
N ARG A 53 4.68 -3.13 5.52
CA ARG A 53 4.72 -4.00 4.37
C ARG A 53 4.06 -5.33 4.66
N SER A 54 4.23 -5.84 5.87
CA SER A 54 3.58 -7.06 6.28
C SER A 54 2.09 -6.93 6.23
N HIS A 55 1.59 -5.81 6.67
CA HIS A 55 0.17 -5.54 6.67
C HIS A 55 -0.38 -5.60 5.25
N LEU A 56 0.30 -4.95 4.33
CA LEU A 56 -0.13 -4.95 2.94
C LEU A 56 -0.08 -6.35 2.35
N THR A 57 0.96 -7.08 2.65
CA THR A 57 1.12 -8.42 2.13
C THR A 57 -0.03 -9.32 2.59
N ASN A 58 -0.39 -9.18 3.84
CA ASN A 58 -1.49 -9.97 4.35
C ASN A 58 -2.80 -9.62 3.69
N MET A 59 -3.00 -8.34 3.43
CA MET A 59 -4.23 -7.90 2.81
C MET A 59 -4.33 -8.35 1.39
N MET A 60 -3.22 -8.53 0.73
CA MET A 60 -3.23 -8.92 -0.65
C MET A 60 -3.43 -10.39 -0.83
N GLY A 61 -3.75 -11.07 0.20
CA GLY A 61 -4.12 -12.40 -0.03
C GLY A 61 -3.11 -13.34 0.12
N GLY A 62 -2.17 -13.06 0.69
CA GLY A 62 -1.30 -14.02 0.79
C GLY A 62 -1.63 -14.98 1.75
N SER A 63 -2.26 -15.25 2.25
CA SER A 63 -2.48 -16.08 3.14
C SER A 63 -2.29 -17.18 3.22
N PRO A 64 -2.01 -17.77 3.70
CA PRO A 64 -1.82 -19.03 3.84
C PRO A 64 -2.34 -19.57 4.62
#